data_4d4aa2153ca308bd15ce86bc26eb7e8e
#
_entry.id   4d4aa2153ca308bd15ce86bc26eb7e8e
#
_cell.length_a   1.000
_cell.length_b   1.000
_cell.length_c   1.000
_cell.angle_alpha   90.00
_cell.angle_beta   90.00
_cell.angle_gamma   90.00
#
_symmetry.space_group_name_H-M   'P 1'
#
loop_
_entity.id
_entity.type
_entity.pdbx_description
1 polymer ?
#
loop_
_entity_poly.entity_id
_entity_poly.type
_entity_poly.pdbx_seq_one_letter_code
_entity_poly.pdbx_strand_id
1 'polypeptide(L)'
;PGLKITIIDENVPETAATDTVEATDDATVEPAQDQAPALDVSSDDAESPAEEDFSLTAGDQVVDGAFGEQPAHPRVVEFLHTGGVKDFVDFLSKGEPISDIWRIQGEGTYKEETQAVGEGGELHAQEIERTCGVDIALRWVNGYDTTIMSFVNIVETPGGGTHVDGFMNAITKQIRKAVEDNARKLKVNMKDSAMKVERDDIQAGLVAVVTARVAEPQFQGQTKDVLGTAQVKPIVTRLTDKQFGEMITGSKRGYKEQSGRVLEKIVGEMHARIQSRKAKEVTRRKNALESASMPAKLSDCQPGNDDVAGITTWSTT
;
A
#
# COMPACT_ATOMS: atom_id res chain seq x y z
N PRO A 1 -22.32 -2.95 5.46
CA PRO A 1 -22.66 -3.02 4.02
C PRO A 1 -24.13 -2.71 3.85
N GLY A 2 -24.48 -1.93 2.81
CA GLY A 2 -25.87 -1.57 2.51
C GLY A 2 -26.36 -0.21 2.98
N LEU A 3 -25.52 0.64 3.54
CA LEU A 3 -25.87 2.03 3.80
C LEU A 3 -25.87 2.79 2.47
N LYS A 4 -27.04 3.33 2.09
CA LYS A 4 -27.17 4.24 0.95
C LYS A 4 -27.02 5.68 1.46
N ILE A 5 -26.06 6.41 0.93
CA ILE A 5 -25.86 7.82 1.20
C ILE A 5 -26.22 8.58 -0.07
N THR A 6 -27.18 9.50 0.03
CA THR A 6 -27.57 10.38 -1.06
C THR A 6 -27.16 11.80 -0.69
N ILE A 7 -26.30 12.40 -1.48
CA ILE A 7 -25.90 13.80 -1.33
C ILE A 7 -26.64 14.59 -2.41
N ILE A 8 -27.42 15.58 -1.99
CA ILE A 8 -28.15 16.48 -2.87
C ILE A 8 -27.50 17.85 -2.73
N ASP A 9 -26.90 18.34 -3.81
CA ASP A 9 -26.40 19.71 -3.85
C ASP A 9 -27.53 20.63 -4.32
N GLU A 10 -28.10 21.37 -3.39
CA GLU A 10 -29.18 22.33 -3.63
C GLU A 10 -28.67 23.71 -4.05
N ASN A 11 -27.37 23.90 -4.09
CA ASN A 11 -26.75 25.19 -4.44
C ASN A 11 -26.73 25.35 -5.97
N VAL A 12 -27.92 25.51 -6.56
CA VAL A 12 -28.06 25.89 -7.97
C VAL A 12 -27.93 27.43 -8.03
N PRO A 13 -26.93 27.97 -8.73
CA PRO A 13 -26.90 29.44 -8.94
C PRO A 13 -28.14 29.86 -9.72
N GLU A 14 -28.95 30.70 -9.11
CA GLU A 14 -30.12 31.34 -9.70
C GLU A 14 -29.63 32.31 -10.77
N THR A 15 -29.37 31.84 -11.99
CA THR A 15 -29.12 32.75 -13.13
C THR A 15 -29.88 32.31 -14.34
N ALA A 16 -30.77 33.25 -14.73
CA ALA A 16 -31.36 33.42 -16.04
C ALA A 16 -32.58 32.59 -16.41
N ALA A 17 -33.72 33.02 -15.89
CA ALA A 17 -34.90 33.09 -16.72
C ALA A 17 -34.73 34.22 -17.75
N THR A 18 -35.19 33.97 -18.98
CA THR A 18 -35.38 34.85 -20.13
C THR A 18 -34.16 35.17 -20.99
N ASP A 19 -34.08 34.56 -22.16
CA ASP A 19 -34.50 35.18 -23.41
C ASP A 19 -34.51 34.17 -24.57
N THR A 20 -35.69 34.02 -25.10
CA THR A 20 -35.93 33.41 -26.42
C THR A 20 -35.44 34.36 -27.50
N VAL A 21 -34.47 33.92 -28.32
CA VAL A 21 -34.30 34.51 -29.66
C VAL A 21 -34.08 33.40 -30.68
N GLU A 22 -34.84 33.55 -31.75
CA GLU A 22 -35.04 32.66 -32.88
C GLU A 22 -33.76 32.36 -33.69
N ALA A 23 -33.82 31.18 -34.32
CA ALA A 23 -32.85 30.70 -35.30
C ALA A 23 -32.81 31.56 -36.57
N THR A 24 -31.62 31.75 -37.13
CA THR A 24 -31.42 31.87 -38.58
C THR A 24 -30.18 31.16 -39.01
N ASP A 25 -30.35 30.31 -40.04
CA ASP A 25 -29.36 29.62 -40.84
C ASP A 25 -28.34 30.57 -41.47
N ASP A 26 -27.10 30.16 -41.59
CA ASP A 26 -26.40 29.98 -42.88
C ASP A 26 -24.86 30.02 -42.76
N ALA A 27 -24.22 29.22 -43.64
CA ALA A 27 -22.86 29.34 -44.20
C ALA A 27 -21.66 28.65 -43.54
N THR A 28 -21.41 27.50 -44.13
CA THR A 28 -20.11 26.90 -44.60
C THR A 28 -18.89 27.82 -44.66
N VAL A 29 -17.73 27.37 -44.15
CA VAL A 29 -16.40 27.48 -44.78
C VAL A 29 -15.41 26.44 -44.20
N GLU A 30 -14.67 25.78 -45.12
CA GLU A 30 -13.67 24.71 -44.96
C GLU A 30 -12.29 25.23 -44.46
N PRO A 31 -11.30 24.30 -44.27
CA PRO A 31 -10.18 24.47 -43.32
C PRO A 31 -8.89 24.97 -44.01
N ALA A 32 -7.99 25.56 -43.25
CA ALA A 32 -6.63 25.83 -43.68
C ALA A 32 -5.59 25.24 -42.71
N GLN A 33 -4.70 24.46 -43.25
CA GLN A 33 -3.44 23.96 -42.71
C GLN A 33 -2.45 25.12 -42.52
N ASP A 34 -1.58 25.10 -41.53
CA ASP A 34 -0.14 25.12 -41.76
C ASP A 34 0.72 25.16 -40.47
N GLN A 35 1.71 24.26 -40.48
CA GLN A 35 3.14 24.38 -40.12
C GLN A 35 3.61 24.78 -38.71
N ALA A 36 4.36 23.81 -38.17
CA ALA A 36 5.38 23.99 -37.13
C ALA A 36 6.57 24.85 -37.62
N PRO A 37 7.38 25.41 -36.73
CA PRO A 37 8.75 24.93 -36.68
C PRO A 37 9.35 24.68 -35.28
N ALA A 38 10.36 23.85 -35.28
CA ALA A 38 11.24 23.44 -34.21
C ALA A 38 12.34 24.49 -33.91
N LEU A 39 13.11 24.14 -32.85
CA LEU A 39 14.40 24.65 -32.35
C LEU A 39 14.29 25.38 -31.00
N ASP A 40 15.10 25.24 -30.00
CA ASP A 40 16.47 24.73 -29.85
C ASP A 40 16.79 24.52 -28.36
N VAL A 41 17.85 23.76 -28.13
CA VAL A 41 18.49 23.33 -26.90
C VAL A 41 19.16 24.50 -26.16
N SER A 42 19.13 24.55 -24.83
CA SER A 42 20.35 24.58 -23.99
C SER A 42 20.09 24.78 -22.49
N SER A 43 20.67 23.86 -21.75
CA SER A 43 21.52 23.96 -20.55
C SER A 43 21.05 24.59 -19.23
N ASP A 44 21.19 23.71 -18.22
CA ASP A 44 21.68 23.96 -16.83
C ASP A 44 20.91 24.93 -15.93
N ASP A 45 20.30 24.36 -14.87
CA ASP A 45 20.83 24.56 -13.52
C ASP A 45 20.03 23.76 -12.48
N ALA A 46 20.74 23.24 -11.49
CA ALA A 46 20.24 22.46 -10.38
C ALA A 46 19.54 23.34 -9.36
N GLU A 47 18.36 22.94 -8.90
CA GLU A 47 17.85 23.36 -7.60
C GLU A 47 16.99 22.30 -6.92
N SER A 48 17.12 22.27 -5.61
CA SER A 48 16.69 21.37 -4.55
C SER A 48 15.18 21.12 -4.47
N PRO A 49 14.71 20.01 -3.87
CA PRO A 49 13.30 19.63 -3.89
C PRO A 49 12.49 20.46 -2.89
N ALA A 50 11.44 21.08 -3.39
CA ALA A 50 10.39 21.69 -2.60
C ALA A 50 9.37 20.67 -2.14
N GLU A 51 8.88 20.87 -0.93
CA GLU A 51 7.87 20.08 -0.23
C GLU A 51 6.60 19.89 -1.10
N GLU A 52 6.24 18.62 -1.37
CA GLU A 52 5.00 18.31 -2.04
C GLU A 52 3.84 18.36 -1.05
N ASP A 53 3.01 19.36 -1.22
CA ASP A 53 1.72 19.52 -0.55
C ASP A 53 0.75 18.44 -1.06
N PHE A 54 0.40 17.49 -0.19
CA PHE A 54 -0.47 16.38 -0.51
C PHE A 54 -1.94 16.84 -0.46
N SER A 55 -2.43 17.36 -1.56
CA SER A 55 -3.86 17.60 -1.72
C SER A 55 -4.54 16.36 -2.31
N LEU A 56 -5.48 15.78 -1.56
CA LEU A 56 -6.41 14.75 -2.00
C LEU A 56 -7.31 15.33 -3.11
N THR A 57 -6.94 15.15 -4.36
CA THR A 57 -7.86 15.33 -5.48
C THR A 57 -8.49 14.00 -5.83
N ALA A 58 -9.77 13.85 -5.46
CA ALA A 58 -10.65 12.86 -6.08
C ALA A 58 -10.59 13.07 -7.59
N GLY A 59 -10.40 11.98 -8.33
CA GLY A 59 -10.20 12.02 -9.78
C GLY A 59 -11.33 12.71 -10.52
N ASP A 60 -11.06 13.94 -10.89
CA ASP A 60 -11.87 14.69 -11.84
C ASP A 60 -11.05 14.73 -13.15
N GLN A 61 -11.58 14.10 -14.18
CA GLN A 61 -11.06 14.29 -15.54
C GLN A 61 -11.37 15.73 -15.93
N VAL A 62 -10.37 16.59 -15.88
CA VAL A 62 -10.44 17.89 -16.50
C VAL A 62 -10.43 17.70 -18.02
N VAL A 63 -11.61 17.74 -18.62
CA VAL A 63 -11.76 17.97 -20.06
C VAL A 63 -11.68 19.46 -20.25
N ASP A 64 -10.56 19.90 -20.81
CA ASP A 64 -10.36 21.28 -21.23
C ASP A 64 -11.35 21.63 -22.32
N GLY A 65 -12.04 22.77 -22.15
CA GLY A 65 -12.68 23.49 -23.22
C GLY A 65 -14.15 23.26 -23.43
N ALA A 66 -14.94 24.03 -22.77
CA ALA A 66 -16.09 24.81 -23.21
C ALA A 66 -16.80 25.32 -21.97
N PHE A 67 -17.03 26.61 -21.90
CA PHE A 67 -18.05 27.17 -21.02
C PHE A 67 -19.41 26.62 -21.49
N GLY A 68 -19.70 25.36 -21.08
CA GLY A 68 -20.96 24.68 -21.32
C GLY A 68 -21.81 24.82 -20.07
N GLU A 69 -23.03 25.23 -20.27
CA GLU A 69 -24.11 25.46 -19.33
C GLU A 69 -24.11 24.42 -18.18
N GLN A 70 -24.03 24.93 -16.96
CA GLN A 70 -24.24 24.10 -15.77
C GLN A 70 -25.66 23.55 -15.80
N PRO A 71 -25.88 22.26 -15.59
CA PRO A 71 -27.23 21.69 -15.62
C PRO A 71 -28.07 22.31 -14.51
N ALA A 72 -29.25 22.82 -14.88
CA ALA A 72 -30.21 23.46 -14.00
C ALA A 72 -30.92 22.49 -13.03
N HIS A 73 -30.33 21.33 -12.78
CA HIS A 73 -30.88 20.30 -11.88
C HIS A 73 -29.95 20.08 -10.69
N PRO A 74 -30.50 19.87 -9.49
CA PRO A 74 -29.67 19.56 -8.32
C PRO A 74 -28.82 18.31 -8.61
N ARG A 75 -27.52 18.43 -8.36
CA ARG A 75 -26.59 17.30 -8.53
C ARG A 75 -26.86 16.30 -7.42
N VAL A 76 -27.45 15.17 -7.76
CA VAL A 76 -27.70 14.06 -6.84
C VAL A 76 -26.60 13.02 -7.02
N VAL A 77 -25.84 12.77 -5.98
CA VAL A 77 -24.82 11.72 -5.98
C VAL A 77 -25.22 10.65 -4.96
N GLU A 78 -25.35 9.43 -5.43
CA GLU A 78 -25.73 8.28 -4.60
C GLU A 78 -24.52 7.34 -4.41
N PHE A 79 -24.24 7.03 -3.16
CA PHE A 79 -23.22 6.06 -2.77
C PHE A 79 -23.90 4.83 -2.15
N LEU A 80 -23.74 3.69 -2.77
CA LEU A 80 -24.23 2.41 -2.26
C LEU A 80 -23.18 1.32 -2.46
N HIS A 81 -22.51 0.91 -1.39
CA HIS A 81 -21.52 -0.16 -1.41
C HIS A 81 -22.07 -1.40 -0.71
N THR A 82 -22.59 -2.34 -1.48
CA THR A 82 -23.19 -3.59 -0.95
C THR A 82 -22.14 -4.64 -0.58
N GLY A 83 -21.01 -4.67 -1.24
CA GLY A 83 -19.90 -5.61 -0.99
C GLY A 83 -19.05 -5.26 0.23
N GLY A 84 -19.20 -4.04 0.79
CA GLY A 84 -18.48 -3.61 2.00
C GLY A 84 -16.96 -3.54 1.80
N VAL A 85 -16.19 -4.24 2.65
CA VAL A 85 -14.71 -4.21 2.60
C VAL A 85 -14.14 -4.70 1.25
N LYS A 86 -14.88 -5.55 0.52
CA LYS A 86 -14.46 -5.99 -0.82
C LYS A 86 -14.51 -4.86 -1.84
N ASP A 87 -15.60 -4.09 -1.86
CA ASP A 87 -15.73 -2.95 -2.77
C ASP A 87 -14.64 -1.91 -2.50
N PHE A 88 -14.25 -1.78 -1.24
CA PHE A 88 -13.18 -0.88 -0.87
C PHE A 88 -11.80 -1.37 -1.34
N VAL A 89 -11.50 -2.67 -1.24
CA VAL A 89 -10.28 -3.24 -1.83
C VAL A 89 -10.27 -3.08 -3.35
N ASP A 90 -11.42 -3.23 -4.00
CA ASP A 90 -11.54 -3.04 -5.45
C ASP A 90 -11.21 -1.60 -5.85
N PHE A 91 -11.76 -0.64 -5.13
CA PHE A 91 -11.47 0.79 -5.32
C PHE A 91 -9.99 1.14 -5.12
N LEU A 92 -9.33 0.55 -4.10
CA LEU A 92 -7.91 0.76 -3.82
C LEU A 92 -6.98 0.06 -4.81
N SER A 93 -7.49 -0.92 -5.55
CA SER A 93 -6.69 -1.75 -6.45
C SER A 93 -6.33 -0.99 -7.72
N LYS A 94 -5.11 -0.43 -7.75
CA LYS A 94 -4.53 0.19 -8.94
C LYS A 94 -3.73 -0.86 -9.70
N GLY A 95 -4.15 -1.21 -10.91
CA GLY A 95 -3.43 -2.16 -11.77
C GLY A 95 -4.20 -3.46 -12.03
N GLU A 96 -3.59 -4.34 -12.84
CA GLU A 96 -4.20 -5.60 -13.27
C GLU A 96 -4.27 -6.60 -12.10
N PRO A 97 -5.46 -7.14 -11.76
CA PRO A 97 -5.60 -8.06 -10.65
C PRO A 97 -5.03 -9.45 -11.00
N ILE A 98 -4.23 -10.02 -10.11
CA ILE A 98 -3.69 -11.38 -10.21
C ILE A 98 -4.65 -12.39 -9.59
N SER A 99 -5.36 -11.97 -8.54
CA SER A 99 -6.39 -12.78 -7.88
C SER A 99 -7.70 -12.03 -7.73
N ASP A 100 -8.79 -12.77 -7.52
CA ASP A 100 -10.03 -12.19 -7.00
C ASP A 100 -9.82 -11.64 -5.59
N ILE A 101 -10.82 -10.91 -5.09
CA ILE A 101 -10.76 -10.40 -3.73
C ILE A 101 -11.12 -11.51 -2.75
N TRP A 102 -10.16 -11.92 -1.95
CA TRP A 102 -10.34 -12.89 -0.89
C TRP A 102 -10.80 -12.18 0.38
N ARG A 103 -11.80 -12.76 1.05
CA ARG A 103 -12.34 -12.20 2.28
C ARG A 103 -12.22 -13.20 3.42
N ILE A 104 -11.76 -12.71 4.56
CA ILE A 104 -11.64 -13.42 5.83
C ILE A 104 -12.55 -12.72 6.82
N GLN A 105 -13.50 -13.45 7.38
CA GLN A 105 -14.45 -12.87 8.33
C GLN A 105 -14.68 -13.82 9.49
N GLY A 106 -14.76 -13.28 10.70
CA GLY A 106 -15.07 -14.07 11.87
C GLY A 106 -15.02 -13.27 13.15
N GLU A 107 -15.32 -13.95 14.23
CA GLU A 107 -15.28 -13.40 15.57
C GLU A 107 -14.47 -14.29 16.50
N GLY A 108 -13.88 -13.68 17.51
CA GLY A 108 -13.18 -14.38 18.57
C GLY A 108 -13.40 -13.69 19.91
N THR A 109 -13.33 -14.44 20.99
CA THR A 109 -13.45 -13.91 22.33
C THR A 109 -12.09 -13.88 23.01
N TYR A 110 -11.90 -12.90 23.89
CA TYR A 110 -10.74 -12.77 24.76
C TYR A 110 -11.18 -12.32 26.15
N LYS A 111 -10.37 -12.63 27.15
CA LYS A 111 -10.59 -12.21 28.52
C LYS A 111 -9.77 -10.95 28.80
N GLU A 112 -10.41 -10.00 29.43
CA GLU A 112 -9.81 -8.75 29.89
C GLU A 112 -9.97 -8.64 31.39
N GLU A 113 -8.90 -8.37 32.11
CA GLU A 113 -8.94 -8.09 33.55
C GLU A 113 -9.32 -6.63 33.76
N THR A 114 -10.45 -6.39 34.36
CA THR A 114 -10.94 -5.05 34.70
C THR A 114 -11.06 -4.96 36.24
N GLN A 115 -10.78 -3.79 36.79
CA GLN A 115 -10.99 -3.53 38.19
C GLN A 115 -12.44 -3.13 38.41
N ALA A 116 -13.17 -3.96 39.14
CA ALA A 116 -14.53 -3.64 39.62
C ALA A 116 -14.50 -3.15 41.08
N VAL A 117 -15.30 -2.13 41.38
CA VAL A 117 -15.47 -1.63 42.74
C VAL A 117 -16.52 -2.50 43.42
N GLY A 118 -16.13 -3.23 44.46
CA GLY A 118 -17.06 -3.99 45.30
C GLY A 118 -17.91 -3.09 46.19
N GLU A 119 -18.96 -3.65 46.83
CA GLU A 119 -19.91 -2.92 47.68
C GLU A 119 -19.24 -2.21 48.89
N GLY A 120 -17.99 -2.56 49.22
CA GLY A 120 -17.20 -1.92 50.28
C GLY A 120 -16.19 -0.87 49.78
N GLY A 121 -16.15 -0.54 48.47
CA GLY A 121 -15.18 0.36 47.90
C GLY A 121 -13.80 -0.29 47.59
N GLU A 122 -13.68 -1.61 47.81
CA GLU A 122 -12.47 -2.35 47.49
C GLU A 122 -12.43 -2.67 45.99
N LEU A 123 -11.22 -2.55 45.37
CA LEU A 123 -10.99 -2.89 43.97
C LEU A 123 -10.72 -4.39 43.86
N HIS A 124 -11.59 -5.09 43.17
CA HIS A 124 -11.40 -6.49 42.83
C HIS A 124 -11.12 -6.65 41.34
N ALA A 125 -10.14 -7.51 41.00
CA ALA A 125 -9.90 -7.89 39.63
C ALA A 125 -11.05 -8.79 39.16
N GLN A 126 -11.75 -8.36 38.11
CA GLN A 126 -12.81 -9.12 37.46
C GLN A 126 -12.41 -9.42 36.02
N GLU A 127 -12.47 -10.70 35.62
CA GLU A 127 -12.32 -11.09 34.23
C GLU A 127 -13.64 -10.85 33.47
N ILE A 128 -13.56 -10.04 32.43
CA ILE A 128 -14.70 -9.79 31.54
C ILE A 128 -14.37 -10.44 30.17
N GLU A 129 -15.30 -11.23 29.66
CA GLU A 129 -15.19 -11.79 28.31
C GLU A 129 -15.62 -10.74 27.28
N ARG A 130 -14.72 -10.42 26.34
CA ARG A 130 -14.91 -9.46 25.27
C ARG A 130 -14.90 -10.15 23.92
N THR A 131 -15.65 -9.61 22.98
CA THR A 131 -15.68 -10.11 21.60
C THR A 131 -14.88 -9.21 20.69
N CYS A 132 -14.09 -9.82 19.79
CA CYS A 132 -13.40 -9.13 18.72
C CYS A 132 -13.92 -9.66 17.37
N GLY A 133 -14.55 -8.79 16.58
CA GLY A 133 -14.95 -9.09 15.20
C GLY A 133 -13.83 -8.71 14.23
N VAL A 134 -13.57 -9.54 13.24
CA VAL A 134 -12.53 -9.33 12.22
C VAL A 134 -13.16 -9.43 10.84
N ASP A 135 -12.85 -8.48 9.98
CA ASP A 135 -13.26 -8.49 8.57
C ASP A 135 -12.10 -7.97 7.72
N ILE A 136 -11.51 -8.85 6.94
CA ILE A 136 -10.33 -8.57 6.13
C ILE A 136 -10.65 -8.92 4.70
N ALA A 137 -10.32 -8.01 3.78
CA ALA A 137 -10.33 -8.29 2.35
C ALA A 137 -8.94 -8.00 1.78
N LEU A 138 -8.51 -8.84 0.83
CA LEU A 138 -7.20 -8.71 0.22
C LEU A 138 -7.18 -9.24 -1.20
N ARG A 139 -6.29 -8.70 -2.03
CA ARG A 139 -5.93 -9.21 -3.37
C ARG A 139 -4.49 -8.86 -3.70
N TRP A 140 -3.92 -9.55 -4.68
CA TRP A 140 -2.66 -9.16 -5.31
C TRP A 140 -2.92 -8.56 -6.67
N VAL A 141 -2.19 -7.49 -6.98
CA VAL A 141 -2.18 -6.82 -8.28
C VAL A 141 -0.79 -6.92 -8.93
N ASN A 142 -0.75 -6.73 -10.23
CA ASN A 142 0.51 -6.70 -10.97
C ASN A 142 1.20 -5.35 -10.72
N GLY A 143 2.06 -5.31 -9.71
CA GLY A 143 2.79 -4.13 -9.25
C GLY A 143 3.68 -4.44 -8.07
N TYR A 144 4.41 -3.43 -7.59
CA TYR A 144 5.32 -3.54 -6.44
C TYR A 144 4.78 -2.81 -5.22
N ASP A 145 3.84 -1.90 -5.42
CA ASP A 145 3.30 -1.05 -4.36
C ASP A 145 2.46 -1.87 -3.37
N THR A 146 2.65 -1.58 -2.10
CA THR A 146 1.89 -2.21 -1.02
C THR A 146 0.86 -1.22 -0.49
N THR A 147 -0.40 -1.59 -0.52
CA THR A 147 -1.48 -0.78 0.04
C THR A 147 -2.19 -1.57 1.12
N ILE A 148 -1.91 -1.26 2.38
CA ILE A 148 -2.58 -1.89 3.52
C ILE A 148 -3.25 -0.78 4.33
N MET A 149 -4.58 -0.75 4.27
CA MET A 149 -5.38 0.14 5.13
C MET A 149 -5.94 -0.64 6.30
N SER A 150 -5.92 -0.04 7.47
CA SER A 150 -6.38 -0.70 8.68
C SER A 150 -7.32 0.17 9.49
N PHE A 151 -8.36 -0.45 10.05
CA PHE A 151 -9.41 0.24 10.78
C PHE A 151 -9.75 -0.50 12.06
N VAL A 152 -10.02 0.27 13.11
CA VAL A 152 -10.55 -0.24 14.38
C VAL A 152 -11.81 0.54 14.71
N ASN A 153 -12.96 -0.14 14.77
CA ASN A 153 -14.26 0.50 15.02
C ASN A 153 -14.51 1.75 14.15
N ILE A 154 -14.22 1.69 12.86
CA ILE A 154 -14.36 2.82 11.90
C ILE A 154 -13.17 3.79 11.90
N VAL A 155 -12.40 3.88 12.98
CA VAL A 155 -11.23 4.76 13.06
C VAL A 155 -10.09 4.14 12.23
N GLU A 156 -9.54 4.93 11.32
CA GLU A 156 -8.34 4.53 10.57
C GLU A 156 -7.13 4.50 11.50
N THR A 157 -6.29 3.49 11.31
CA THR A 157 -5.04 3.31 12.07
C THR A 157 -3.85 3.24 11.12
N PRO A 158 -3.34 4.38 10.64
CA PRO A 158 -2.28 4.43 9.62
C PRO A 158 -1.00 3.71 10.07
N GLY A 159 -0.68 3.78 11.35
CA GLY A 159 0.44 3.07 11.97
C GLY A 159 0.19 1.57 12.19
N GLY A 160 -0.99 1.05 11.83
CA GLY A 160 -1.34 -0.36 12.01
C GLY A 160 -1.57 -0.73 13.45
N GLY A 161 -0.89 -1.78 13.93
CA GLY A 161 -0.99 -2.29 15.29
C GLY A 161 -1.19 -3.79 15.35
N THR A 162 -1.66 -4.28 16.49
CA THR A 162 -1.76 -5.72 16.78
C THR A 162 -2.61 -6.51 15.78
N HIS A 163 -3.65 -5.90 15.19
CA HIS A 163 -4.49 -6.54 14.17
C HIS A 163 -3.75 -6.71 12.84
N VAL A 164 -3.02 -5.69 12.38
CA VAL A 164 -2.18 -5.78 11.16
C VAL A 164 -1.04 -6.76 11.36
N ASP A 165 -0.38 -6.72 12.51
CA ASP A 165 0.66 -7.68 12.86
C ASP A 165 0.17 -9.12 12.86
N GLY A 166 -1.02 -9.36 13.43
CA GLY A 166 -1.66 -10.67 13.44
C GLY A 166 -1.94 -11.18 12.03
N PHE A 167 -2.49 -10.32 11.18
CA PHE A 167 -2.74 -10.57 9.77
C PHE A 167 -1.47 -10.92 8.99
N MET A 168 -0.46 -10.07 9.06
CA MET A 168 0.79 -10.26 8.32
C MET A 168 1.58 -11.49 8.78
N ASN A 169 1.55 -11.80 10.08
CA ASN A 169 2.19 -13.01 10.59
C ASN A 169 1.52 -14.28 10.05
N ALA A 170 0.19 -14.31 10.04
CA ALA A 170 -0.58 -15.44 9.53
C ALA A 170 -0.37 -15.62 8.01
N ILE A 171 -0.49 -14.56 7.22
CA ILE A 171 -0.25 -14.63 5.77
C ILE A 171 1.17 -15.12 5.48
N THR A 172 2.17 -14.53 6.13
CA THR A 172 3.58 -14.91 5.93
C THR A 172 3.80 -16.39 6.22
N LYS A 173 3.23 -16.90 7.31
CA LYS A 173 3.31 -18.31 7.69
C LYS A 173 2.65 -19.21 6.65
N GLN A 174 1.44 -18.89 6.22
CA GLN A 174 0.69 -19.73 5.27
C GLN A 174 1.29 -19.71 3.87
N ILE A 175 1.78 -18.57 3.41
CA ILE A 175 2.46 -18.47 2.11
C ILE A 175 3.78 -19.24 2.12
N ARG A 176 4.60 -19.12 3.17
CA ARG A 176 5.82 -19.91 3.29
C ARG A 176 5.52 -21.40 3.22
N LYS A 177 4.53 -21.86 3.97
CA LYS A 177 4.09 -23.25 3.93
C LYS A 177 3.61 -23.64 2.52
N ALA A 178 2.80 -22.83 1.87
CA ALA A 178 2.29 -23.11 0.53
C ALA A 178 3.42 -23.15 -0.52
N VAL A 179 4.45 -22.30 -0.39
CA VAL A 179 5.65 -22.34 -1.25
C VAL A 179 6.45 -23.62 -1.00
N GLU A 180 6.60 -24.06 0.27
CA GLU A 180 7.26 -25.31 0.62
C GLU A 180 6.54 -26.52 0.03
N ASP A 181 5.22 -26.59 0.17
CA ASP A 181 4.39 -27.66 -0.37
C ASP A 181 4.44 -27.72 -1.92
N ASN A 182 4.61 -26.58 -2.57
CA ASN A 182 4.69 -26.45 -4.03
C ASN A 182 6.11 -26.21 -4.57
N ALA A 183 7.16 -26.42 -3.77
CA ALA A 183 8.54 -26.07 -4.11
C ALA A 183 9.03 -26.65 -5.44
N ARG A 184 8.62 -27.90 -5.77
CA ARG A 184 8.97 -28.54 -7.05
C ARG A 184 8.33 -27.83 -8.26
N LYS A 185 7.06 -27.45 -8.13
CA LYS A 185 6.31 -26.76 -9.19
C LYS A 185 6.87 -25.35 -9.40
N LEU A 186 7.19 -24.66 -8.31
CA LEU A 186 7.70 -23.30 -8.29
C LEU A 186 9.22 -23.21 -8.54
N LYS A 187 9.91 -24.36 -8.71
CA LYS A 187 11.37 -24.47 -8.92
C LYS A 187 12.18 -23.77 -7.82
N VAL A 188 11.71 -23.83 -6.58
CA VAL A 188 12.38 -23.25 -5.40
C VAL A 188 13.23 -24.31 -4.73
N ASN A 189 14.52 -24.00 -4.49
CA ASN A 189 15.40 -24.89 -3.76
C ASN A 189 15.33 -24.59 -2.26
N MET A 190 14.59 -25.38 -1.51
CA MET A 190 14.39 -25.23 -0.07
C MET A 190 15.66 -25.40 0.78
N LYS A 191 16.74 -25.95 0.22
CA LYS A 191 18.03 -26.11 0.93
C LYS A 191 18.82 -24.81 0.96
N ASP A 192 18.53 -23.89 0.05
CA ASP A 192 19.19 -22.58 -0.01
C ASP A 192 18.48 -21.60 0.93
N SER A 193 19.16 -21.19 1.98
CA SER A 193 18.62 -20.22 2.94
C SER A 193 18.30 -18.85 2.30
N ALA A 194 18.93 -18.54 1.18
CA ALA A 194 18.65 -17.31 0.42
C ALA A 194 17.28 -17.38 -0.28
N MET A 195 16.78 -18.57 -0.59
CA MET A 195 15.48 -18.80 -1.24
C MET A 195 14.30 -18.86 -0.25
N LYS A 196 14.43 -18.23 0.90
CA LYS A 196 13.30 -18.04 1.82
C LYS A 196 12.50 -16.82 1.43
N VAL A 197 11.18 -16.98 1.37
CA VAL A 197 10.25 -15.87 1.15
C VAL A 197 10.31 -14.92 2.34
N GLU A 198 10.62 -13.66 2.09
CA GLU A 198 10.61 -12.58 3.08
C GLU A 198 9.23 -11.89 3.10
N ARG A 199 8.99 -11.06 4.10
CA ARG A 199 7.72 -10.33 4.24
C ARG A 199 7.52 -9.35 3.08
N ASP A 200 8.59 -8.72 2.64
CA ASP A 200 8.59 -7.75 1.54
C ASP A 200 8.17 -8.40 0.20
N ASP A 201 8.63 -9.64 -0.06
CA ASP A 201 8.22 -10.39 -1.25
C ASP A 201 6.70 -10.65 -1.30
N ILE A 202 6.08 -10.84 -0.11
CA ILE A 202 4.65 -11.09 0.04
C ILE A 202 3.86 -9.79 -0.12
N GLN A 203 4.39 -8.70 0.38
CA GLN A 203 3.74 -7.40 0.35
C GLN A 203 3.75 -6.77 -1.04
N ALA A 204 4.70 -7.13 -1.92
CA ALA A 204 4.78 -6.60 -3.26
C ALA A 204 3.47 -6.81 -4.06
N GLY A 205 2.78 -5.71 -4.37
CA GLY A 205 1.48 -5.71 -5.04
C GLY A 205 0.32 -6.20 -4.18
N LEU A 206 0.47 -6.26 -2.86
CA LEU A 206 -0.62 -6.60 -1.95
C LEU A 206 -1.49 -5.38 -1.67
N VAL A 207 -2.78 -5.50 -1.97
CA VAL A 207 -3.82 -4.56 -1.55
C VAL A 207 -4.68 -5.24 -0.51
N ALA A 208 -4.76 -4.68 0.69
CA ALA A 208 -5.52 -5.26 1.79
C ALA A 208 -6.20 -4.19 2.64
N VAL A 209 -7.38 -4.52 3.12
CA VAL A 209 -8.10 -3.73 4.12
C VAL A 209 -8.35 -4.64 5.33
N VAL A 210 -7.85 -4.23 6.48
CA VAL A 210 -7.92 -4.99 7.73
C VAL A 210 -8.80 -4.24 8.73
N THR A 211 -9.96 -4.78 9.03
CA THR A 211 -10.90 -4.17 9.98
C THR A 211 -11.06 -5.03 11.22
N ALA A 212 -10.89 -4.43 12.39
CA ALA A 212 -11.14 -5.05 13.68
C ALA A 212 -12.24 -4.28 14.44
N ARG A 213 -13.20 -5.00 15.00
CA ARG A 213 -14.24 -4.45 15.89
C ARG A 213 -13.97 -4.94 17.31
N VAL A 214 -13.64 -4.02 18.17
CA VAL A 214 -13.23 -4.27 19.57
C VAL A 214 -14.08 -3.41 20.49
N ALA A 215 -14.59 -3.96 21.58
CA ALA A 215 -15.46 -3.23 22.48
C ALA A 215 -14.76 -2.02 23.12
N GLU A 216 -13.56 -2.20 23.62
CA GLU A 216 -12.73 -1.15 24.24
C GLU A 216 -11.31 -1.21 23.66
N PRO A 217 -11.06 -0.58 22.49
CA PRO A 217 -9.75 -0.59 21.88
C PRO A 217 -8.77 0.30 22.66
N GLN A 218 -7.61 -0.23 22.99
CA GLN A 218 -6.51 0.54 23.56
C GLN A 218 -5.58 0.95 22.43
N PHE A 219 -5.41 2.26 22.23
CA PHE A 219 -4.52 2.81 21.22
C PHE A 219 -3.19 3.26 21.83
N GLN A 220 -2.13 3.25 21.04
CA GLN A 220 -0.86 3.86 21.39
C GLN A 220 -0.93 5.34 21.03
N GLY A 221 -1.03 6.19 22.06
CA GLY A 221 -1.13 7.64 21.86
C GLY A 221 -2.54 8.16 21.58
N GLN A 222 -2.65 9.49 21.63
CA GLN A 222 -3.93 10.20 21.47
C GLN A 222 -4.41 10.29 20.03
N THR A 223 -3.51 10.21 19.06
CA THR A 223 -3.80 10.23 17.63
C THR A 223 -4.52 8.97 17.15
N LYS A 224 -4.51 7.89 17.95
CA LYS A 224 -5.13 6.59 17.65
C LYS A 224 -4.58 5.88 16.41
N ASP A 225 -3.35 6.19 16.01
CA ASP A 225 -2.71 5.67 14.80
C ASP A 225 -2.38 4.18 14.90
N VAL A 226 -2.17 3.66 16.11
CA VAL A 226 -1.73 2.28 16.33
C VAL A 226 -2.61 1.59 17.37
N LEU A 227 -3.16 0.43 17.05
CA LEU A 227 -3.88 -0.42 18.01
C LEU A 227 -2.89 -1.15 18.92
N GLY A 228 -3.04 -0.91 20.23
CA GLY A 228 -2.20 -1.52 21.28
C GLY A 228 -2.77 -2.79 21.91
N THR A 229 -4.08 -3.07 21.78
CA THR A 229 -4.74 -4.21 22.43
C THR A 229 -4.10 -5.55 22.02
N ALA A 230 -3.29 -6.13 22.90
CA ALA A 230 -2.49 -7.32 22.61
C ALA A 230 -3.33 -8.57 22.27
N GLN A 231 -4.51 -8.70 22.89
CA GLN A 231 -5.42 -9.83 22.75
C GLN A 231 -6.01 -9.97 21.34
N VAL A 232 -6.04 -8.88 20.55
CA VAL A 232 -6.54 -8.89 19.17
C VAL A 232 -5.61 -9.68 18.24
N LYS A 233 -4.30 -9.60 18.45
CA LYS A 233 -3.29 -10.26 17.61
C LYS A 233 -3.50 -11.77 17.44
N PRO A 234 -3.63 -12.57 18.51
CA PRO A 234 -3.85 -14.02 18.39
C PRO A 234 -5.19 -14.36 17.74
N ILE A 235 -6.24 -13.54 17.93
CA ILE A 235 -7.55 -13.76 17.32
C ILE A 235 -7.45 -13.58 15.79
N VAL A 236 -6.91 -12.45 15.35
CA VAL A 236 -6.69 -12.17 13.92
C VAL A 236 -5.78 -13.23 13.29
N THR A 237 -4.69 -13.60 13.97
CA THR A 237 -3.77 -14.64 13.48
C THR A 237 -4.50 -15.97 13.28
N ARG A 238 -5.30 -16.42 14.25
CA ARG A 238 -6.02 -17.69 14.18
C ARG A 238 -7.06 -17.71 13.06
N LEU A 239 -7.85 -16.64 12.93
CA LEU A 239 -8.88 -16.55 11.90
C LEU A 239 -8.26 -16.49 10.50
N THR A 240 -7.20 -15.71 10.35
CA THR A 240 -6.47 -15.59 9.09
C THR A 240 -5.76 -16.91 8.75
N ASP A 241 -5.04 -17.53 9.68
CA ASP A 241 -4.37 -18.82 9.47
C ASP A 241 -5.35 -19.87 8.92
N LYS A 242 -6.54 -19.99 9.49
CA LYS A 242 -7.52 -20.98 9.09
C LYS A 242 -8.07 -20.67 7.70
N GLN A 243 -8.68 -19.51 7.51
CA GLN A 243 -9.41 -19.21 6.28
C GLN A 243 -8.47 -18.94 5.10
N PHE A 244 -7.41 -18.17 5.32
CA PHE A 244 -6.40 -17.93 4.28
C PHE A 244 -5.65 -19.20 3.90
N GLY A 245 -5.34 -20.06 4.89
CA GLY A 245 -4.76 -21.36 4.63
C GLY A 245 -5.61 -22.24 3.69
N GLU A 246 -6.93 -22.26 3.86
CA GLU A 246 -7.84 -22.96 2.96
C GLU A 246 -7.86 -22.36 1.55
N MET A 247 -7.75 -21.03 1.43
CA MET A 247 -7.71 -20.33 0.16
C MET A 247 -6.39 -20.56 -0.59
N ILE A 248 -5.25 -20.39 0.08
CA ILE A 248 -3.93 -20.49 -0.55
C ILE A 248 -3.55 -21.94 -0.91
N THR A 249 -4.02 -22.93 -0.16
CA THR A 249 -3.82 -24.34 -0.50
C THR A 249 -4.70 -24.80 -1.67
N GLY A 250 -5.67 -23.97 -2.10
CA GLY A 250 -6.55 -24.25 -3.21
C GLY A 250 -7.51 -25.42 -2.94
N SER A 251 -7.88 -25.64 -1.68
CA SER A 251 -8.81 -26.71 -1.27
C SER A 251 -10.17 -26.59 -1.97
N LYS A 252 -10.60 -25.38 -2.30
CA LYS A 252 -11.81 -25.13 -3.08
C LYS A 252 -11.44 -24.87 -4.55
N ARG A 253 -12.23 -25.42 -5.47
CA ARG A 253 -11.98 -25.39 -6.91
C ARG A 253 -11.69 -24.00 -7.49
N GLY A 254 -12.32 -22.94 -6.99
CA GLY A 254 -12.12 -21.55 -7.46
C GLY A 254 -10.80 -20.93 -7.02
N TYR A 255 -10.18 -21.40 -5.92
CA TYR A 255 -8.94 -20.81 -5.41
C TYR A 255 -7.66 -21.44 -5.97
N LYS A 256 -7.73 -22.66 -6.52
CA LYS A 256 -6.54 -23.41 -6.94
C LYS A 256 -5.72 -22.71 -8.04
N GLU A 257 -6.38 -22.13 -9.00
CA GLU A 257 -5.71 -21.40 -10.08
C GLU A 257 -5.15 -20.07 -9.60
N GLN A 258 -5.95 -19.34 -8.84
CA GLN A 258 -5.58 -18.04 -8.30
C GLN A 258 -4.41 -18.15 -7.30
N SER A 259 -4.46 -19.13 -6.40
CA SER A 259 -3.35 -19.41 -5.47
C SER A 259 -2.06 -19.73 -6.22
N GLY A 260 -2.15 -20.47 -7.34
CA GLY A 260 -0.99 -20.71 -8.20
C GLY A 260 -0.36 -19.44 -8.73
N ARG A 261 -1.18 -18.55 -9.31
CA ARG A 261 -0.72 -17.24 -9.84
C ARG A 261 -0.11 -16.35 -8.75
N VAL A 262 -0.74 -16.29 -7.58
CA VAL A 262 -0.24 -15.52 -6.43
C VAL A 262 1.12 -16.07 -5.96
N LEU A 263 1.25 -17.39 -5.82
CA LEU A 263 2.52 -18.01 -5.40
C LEU A 263 3.62 -17.80 -6.45
N GLU A 264 3.30 -17.91 -7.74
CA GLU A 264 4.24 -17.63 -8.83
C GLU A 264 4.75 -16.18 -8.80
N LYS A 265 3.85 -15.19 -8.56
CA LYS A 265 4.26 -13.79 -8.37
C LYS A 265 5.21 -13.65 -7.18
N ILE A 266 4.83 -14.13 -6.01
CA ILE A 266 5.63 -13.98 -4.78
C ILE A 266 7.02 -14.63 -4.95
N VAL A 267 7.10 -15.78 -5.59
CA VAL A 267 8.37 -16.43 -5.91
C VAL A 267 9.18 -15.62 -6.93
N GLY A 268 8.51 -15.01 -7.90
CA GLY A 268 9.13 -14.07 -8.83
C GLY A 268 9.80 -12.89 -8.12
N GLU A 269 9.10 -12.26 -7.18
CA GLU A 269 9.63 -11.16 -6.35
C GLU A 269 10.83 -11.61 -5.49
N MET A 270 10.71 -12.79 -4.86
CA MET A 270 11.83 -13.40 -4.13
C MET A 270 13.07 -13.56 -5.03
N HIS A 271 12.90 -14.07 -6.25
CA HIS A 271 14.02 -14.22 -7.19
C HIS A 271 14.61 -12.87 -7.61
N ALA A 272 13.78 -11.87 -7.89
CA ALA A 272 14.20 -10.51 -8.22
C ALA A 272 15.02 -9.89 -7.08
N ARG A 273 14.56 -10.03 -5.84
CA ARG A 273 15.28 -9.59 -4.64
C ARG A 273 16.65 -10.27 -4.50
N ILE A 274 16.71 -11.59 -4.69
CA ILE A 274 17.97 -12.36 -4.61
C ILE A 274 18.95 -11.91 -5.71
N GLN A 275 18.48 -11.73 -6.93
CA GLN A 275 19.30 -11.24 -8.04
C GLN A 275 19.83 -9.82 -7.78
N SER A 276 18.97 -8.92 -7.29
CA SER A 276 19.37 -7.56 -6.92
C SER A 276 20.44 -7.56 -5.81
N ARG A 277 20.27 -8.37 -4.76
CA ARG A 277 21.28 -8.53 -3.69
C ARG A 277 22.60 -9.05 -4.24
N LYS A 278 22.58 -10.06 -5.10
CA LYS A 278 23.79 -10.60 -5.74
C LYS A 278 24.48 -9.57 -6.64
N ALA A 279 23.73 -8.84 -7.45
CA ALA A 279 24.27 -7.77 -8.30
C ALA A 279 24.95 -6.67 -7.48
N LYS A 280 24.31 -6.19 -6.41
CA LYS A 280 24.87 -5.23 -5.49
C LYS A 280 26.16 -5.73 -4.84
N GLU A 281 26.21 -7.01 -4.45
CA GLU A 281 27.41 -7.62 -3.86
C GLU A 281 28.56 -7.72 -4.86
N VAL A 282 28.29 -8.14 -6.11
CA VAL A 282 29.31 -8.18 -7.16
C VAL A 282 29.88 -6.80 -7.45
N THR A 283 29.02 -5.77 -7.57
CA THR A 283 29.47 -4.39 -7.77
C THR A 283 30.31 -3.91 -6.59
N ARG A 284 29.88 -4.19 -5.37
CA ARG A 284 30.64 -3.83 -4.16
C ARG A 284 32.01 -4.51 -4.10
N ARG A 285 32.08 -5.79 -4.50
CA ARG A 285 33.37 -6.51 -4.59
C ARG A 285 34.28 -5.93 -5.68
N LYS A 286 33.74 -5.57 -6.85
CA LYS A 286 34.51 -4.91 -7.92
C LYS A 286 35.08 -3.59 -7.44
N ASN A 287 34.28 -2.72 -6.85
CA ASN A 287 34.74 -1.44 -6.33
C ASN A 287 35.80 -1.61 -5.21
N ALA A 288 35.65 -2.62 -4.35
CA ALA A 288 36.64 -2.92 -3.32
C ALA A 288 37.96 -3.44 -3.93
N LEU A 289 37.92 -4.22 -5.01
CA LEU A 289 39.09 -4.68 -5.72
C LEU A 289 39.78 -3.56 -6.51
N GLU A 290 39.02 -2.67 -7.13
CA GLU A 290 39.54 -1.52 -7.85
C GLU A 290 40.24 -0.54 -6.87
N SER A 291 39.67 -0.30 -5.69
CA SER A 291 40.33 0.50 -4.65
C SER A 291 41.52 -0.19 -4.01
N ALA A 292 41.58 -1.53 -3.98
CA ALA A 292 42.71 -2.29 -3.49
C ALA A 292 43.83 -2.51 -4.51
N SER A 293 43.54 -2.33 -5.81
CA SER A 293 44.50 -2.48 -6.92
C SER A 293 45.11 -1.15 -7.35
N MET A 294 45.17 -0.16 -6.47
CA MET A 294 46.03 1.00 -6.71
C MET A 294 47.47 0.48 -6.92
N PRO A 295 48.09 0.78 -8.08
CA PRO A 295 49.46 0.37 -8.32
C PRO A 295 50.35 0.88 -7.19
N ALA A 296 51.25 0.05 -6.69
CA ALA A 296 52.14 0.38 -5.57
C ALA A 296 53.00 1.66 -5.79
N LYS A 297 52.92 2.25 -6.98
CA LYS A 297 53.56 3.52 -7.36
C LYS A 297 52.67 4.76 -7.19
N LEU A 298 51.41 4.59 -6.86
CA LEU A 298 50.48 5.68 -6.54
C LEU A 298 50.11 5.57 -5.08
N SER A 299 51.03 5.96 -4.21
CA SER A 299 50.73 6.22 -2.80
C SER A 299 49.94 7.53 -2.71
N ASP A 300 48.90 7.53 -1.87
CA ASP A 300 48.12 8.72 -1.57
C ASP A 300 49.07 9.84 -1.13
N CYS A 301 48.93 11.02 -1.73
CA CYS A 301 49.68 12.18 -1.34
C CYS A 301 49.30 12.58 0.08
N GLN A 302 50.16 12.34 1.04
CA GLN A 302 49.97 12.88 2.39
C GLN A 302 50.29 14.37 2.39
N PRO A 303 49.43 15.21 2.99
CA PRO A 303 49.78 16.62 3.19
C PRO A 303 51.02 16.71 4.04
N GLY A 304 52.08 17.31 3.49
CA GLY A 304 53.32 17.57 4.24
C GLY A 304 53.02 18.45 5.44
N ASN A 305 53.61 18.08 6.57
CA ASN A 305 53.44 18.76 7.86
C ASN A 305 54.39 20.00 7.94
N ASP A 306 54.24 20.92 6.96
CA ASP A 306 55.03 22.17 6.98
C ASP A 306 54.09 23.35 7.24
N ASP A 307 54.19 23.85 8.43
CA ASP A 307 53.56 25.05 8.98
C ASP A 307 54.08 26.36 8.34
N VAL A 308 54.18 26.42 7.02
CA VAL A 308 54.58 27.69 6.37
C VAL A 308 53.73 27.99 5.15
N ALA A 309 52.83 28.94 5.34
CA ALA A 309 52.28 29.79 4.32
C ALA A 309 51.65 29.12 3.08
N GLY A 310 50.56 28.40 3.24
CA GLY A 310 49.58 28.23 2.16
C GLY A 310 50.03 27.55 0.85
N ILE A 311 51.17 26.88 0.83
CA ILE A 311 51.72 26.16 -0.33
C ILE A 311 51.81 24.68 0.03
N THR A 312 50.89 23.88 -0.47
CA THR A 312 50.98 22.41 -0.41
C THR A 312 52.05 21.91 -1.37
N THR A 313 53.23 21.53 -0.83
CA THR A 313 54.22 20.81 -1.59
C THR A 313 53.91 19.31 -1.53
N TRP A 314 53.68 18.70 -2.66
CA TRP A 314 53.48 17.27 -2.80
C TRP A 314 54.87 16.58 -2.84
N SER A 315 55.21 15.77 -1.85
CA SER A 315 56.40 14.94 -1.90
C SER A 315 56.05 13.55 -2.38
N THR A 316 56.67 13.07 -3.45
CA THR A 316 56.67 11.67 -3.89
C THR A 316 57.78 10.93 -3.15
N THR A 317 57.44 9.96 -2.34
CA THR A 317 58.36 8.93 -1.84
C THR A 317 58.45 7.78 -2.81
#